data_750b457f3bb04ab1d7df4c8d18b0a79d
#
_entry.id   750b457f3bb04ab1d7df4c8d18b0a79d
#
_cell.length_a   1.000
_cell.length_b   1.000
_cell.length_c   1.000
_cell.angle_alpha   90.00
_cell.angle_beta   90.00
_cell.angle_gamma   90.00
#
_symmetry.space_group_name_H-M   'P 1'
#
loop_
_entity.id
_entity.type
_entity.pdbx_description
1 polymer ?
#
loop_
_entity_poly.entity_id
_entity_poly.type
_entity_poly.pdbx_seq_one_letter_code
_entity_poly.pdbx_strand_id
1 'polypeptide(L)' 'LSDREYQVMCLIAGGKSLKDIADDLCVGVSTINTYRARILEKMQLKNNTELTHYAIEHRLVNRLIR' A
#
# COMPACT_ATOMS: atom_id res chain seq x y z
N LEU A 1 -8.23 5.74 6.57
CA LEU A 1 -6.86 5.23 6.72
C LEU A 1 -5.98 6.25 7.42
N SER A 2 -5.01 5.78 8.20
CA SER A 2 -3.98 6.66 8.74
C SER A 2 -3.04 7.09 7.63
N ASP A 3 -2.25 8.13 7.88
CA ASP A 3 -1.27 8.62 6.91
C ASP A 3 -0.28 7.52 6.51
N ARG A 4 0.16 6.73 7.48
CA ARG A 4 1.11 5.64 7.22
C ARG A 4 0.46 4.54 6.40
N GLU A 5 -0.76 4.17 6.72
CA GLU A 5 -1.49 3.17 5.94
C GLU A 5 -1.70 3.65 4.51
N TYR A 6 -2.07 4.90 4.34
CA TYR A 6 -2.23 5.50 3.01
C TYR A 6 -0.91 5.43 2.23
N GLN A 7 0.19 5.81 2.86
CA GLN A 7 1.51 5.76 2.24
C GLN A 7 1.87 4.33 1.79
N VAL A 8 1.64 3.35 2.66
CA VAL A 8 1.91 1.95 2.33
C VAL A 8 1.04 1.49 1.16
N MET A 9 -0.24 1.86 1.16
CA MET A 9 -1.15 1.52 0.07
C MET A 9 -0.62 2.04 -1.27
N CYS A 10 -0.19 3.28 -1.30
CA CYS A 10 0.32 3.89 -2.52
C CYS A 10 1.58 3.21 -3.01
N LEU A 11 2.48 2.83 -2.09
CA LEU A 11 3.71 2.14 -2.46
C LEU A 11 3.44 0.74 -3.01
N ILE A 12 2.50 0.01 -2.41
CA ILE A 12 2.09 -1.29 -2.92
C ILE A 12 1.51 -1.14 -4.33
N ALA A 13 0.64 -0.18 -4.51
CA ALA A 13 -0.01 0.07 -5.80
C ALA A 13 1.00 0.49 -6.87
N GLY A 14 2.08 1.15 -6.45
CA GLY A 14 3.15 1.56 -7.35
C GLY A 14 4.07 0.42 -7.77
N GLY A 15 3.86 -0.79 -7.27
CA GLY A 15 4.62 -1.96 -7.68
C GLY A 15 5.80 -2.33 -6.80
N LYS A 16 6.00 -1.64 -5.68
CA LYS A 16 7.08 -1.98 -4.76
C LYS A 16 6.76 -3.26 -4.01
N SER A 17 7.78 -4.08 -3.79
CA SER A 17 7.63 -5.27 -2.95
C SER A 17 7.48 -4.87 -1.48
N LEU A 18 6.93 -5.78 -0.68
CA LEU A 18 6.77 -5.53 0.75
C LEU A 18 8.13 -5.29 1.41
N LYS A 19 9.16 -6.01 0.96
CA LYS A 19 10.51 -5.83 1.48
C LYS A 19 11.05 -4.44 1.19
N ASP A 20 10.87 -3.97 -0.05
CA ASP A 20 11.33 -2.64 -0.44
C ASP A 20 10.62 -1.55 0.34
N ILE A 21 9.32 -1.71 0.57
CA ILE A 21 8.55 -0.76 1.37
C ILE A 21 9.06 -0.74 2.81
N ALA A 22 9.32 -1.93 3.37
CA ALA A 22 9.85 -2.04 4.73
C ALA A 22 11.20 -1.33 4.84
N ASP A 23 12.07 -1.51 3.86
CA ASP A 23 13.37 -0.85 3.84
C ASP A 23 13.22 0.67 3.73
N ASP A 24 12.34 1.13 2.86
CA ASP A 24 12.09 2.57 2.66
C ASP A 24 11.58 3.24 3.93
N LEU A 25 10.74 2.55 4.68
CA LEU A 25 10.13 3.11 5.88
C LEU A 25 10.89 2.74 7.16
N CYS A 26 11.98 2.00 7.03
CA CYS A 26 12.84 1.58 8.16
C CYS A 26 12.05 0.77 9.20
N VAL A 27 11.22 -0.15 8.73
CA VAL A 27 10.42 -1.05 9.59
C VAL A 27 10.58 -2.49 9.10
N GLY A 28 10.10 -3.44 9.88
CA GLY A 28 10.14 -4.85 9.50
C GLY A 28 9.07 -5.19 8.46
N VAL A 29 9.33 -6.26 7.70
CA VAL A 29 8.36 -6.74 6.71
C VAL A 29 7.05 -7.16 7.38
N SER A 30 7.12 -7.73 8.59
CA SER A 30 5.92 -8.11 9.33
C SER A 30 5.04 -6.90 9.63
N THR A 31 5.64 -5.74 9.90
CA THR A 31 4.90 -4.50 10.11
C THR A 31 4.17 -4.09 8.84
N ILE A 32 4.84 -4.19 7.69
CA ILE A 32 4.23 -3.87 6.41
C ILE A 32 3.06 -4.82 6.11
N ASN A 33 3.23 -6.11 6.39
CA ASN A 33 2.15 -7.08 6.24
C ASN A 33 0.93 -6.72 7.09
N THR A 34 1.17 -6.23 8.30
CA THR A 34 0.08 -5.78 9.19
C THR A 34 -0.64 -4.59 8.59
N TYR A 35 0.10 -3.62 8.07
CA TYR A 35 -0.50 -2.46 7.38
C TYR A 35 -1.32 -2.91 6.18
N ARG A 36 -0.76 -3.81 5.37
CA ARG A 36 -1.45 -4.33 4.19
C ARG A 36 -2.78 -5.00 4.58
N ALA A 37 -2.75 -5.85 5.59
CA ALA A 37 -3.96 -6.53 6.05
C ALA A 37 -5.02 -5.53 6.51
N ARG A 38 -4.61 -4.51 7.26
CA ARG A 38 -5.53 -3.48 7.72
C ARG A 38 -6.12 -2.67 6.57
N ILE A 39 -5.29 -2.34 5.58
CA ILE A 39 -5.74 -1.60 4.40
C ILE A 39 -6.80 -2.41 3.65
N LEU A 40 -6.51 -3.68 3.37
CA LEU A 40 -7.43 -4.54 2.66
C LEU A 40 -8.77 -4.66 3.41
N GLU A 41 -8.70 -4.81 4.73
CA GLU A 41 -9.90 -4.91 5.55
C GLU A 41 -10.70 -3.61 5.54
N LYS A 42 -10.04 -2.48 5.77
CA LYS A 42 -10.71 -1.18 5.83
C LYS A 42 -11.32 -0.78 4.49
N MET A 43 -10.66 -1.14 3.40
CA MET A 43 -11.12 -0.83 2.05
C MET A 43 -12.03 -1.92 1.48
N GLN A 44 -12.23 -3.00 2.21
CA GLN A 44 -13.03 -4.15 1.78
C GLN A 44 -12.52 -4.75 0.47
N LEU A 45 -11.20 -4.85 0.36
CA LEU A 45 -10.52 -5.42 -0.80
C LEU A 45 -10.03 -6.83 -0.47
N LYS A 46 -9.93 -7.69 -1.47
CA LYS A 46 -9.57 -9.09 -1.28
C LYS A 46 -8.08 -9.37 -1.39
N ASN A 47 -7.38 -8.60 -2.21
CA ASN A 47 -5.96 -8.86 -2.50
C ASN A 47 -5.29 -7.60 -3.03
N ASN A 48 -3.97 -7.73 -3.30
CA ASN A 48 -3.19 -6.60 -3.79
C ASN A 48 -3.63 -6.12 -5.18
N THR A 49 -4.15 -7.02 -6.00
CA THR A 49 -4.62 -6.65 -7.33
C THR A 49 -5.79 -5.68 -7.23
N GLU A 50 -6.75 -5.96 -6.36
CA GLU A 50 -7.87 -5.06 -6.12
C GLU A 50 -7.41 -3.73 -5.53
N LEU A 51 -6.44 -3.78 -4.63
CA LEU A 51 -5.86 -2.57 -4.05
C LEU A 51 -5.21 -1.71 -5.12
N THR A 52 -4.46 -2.32 -6.03
CA THR A 52 -3.81 -1.62 -7.13
C THR A 52 -4.85 -0.98 -8.06
N HIS A 53 -5.91 -1.71 -8.38
CA HIS A 53 -7.01 -1.18 -9.19
C HIS A 53 -7.65 0.03 -8.52
N TYR A 54 -7.91 -0.07 -7.23
CA TYR A 54 -8.49 1.05 -6.49
C TYR A 54 -7.59 2.28 -6.57
N ALA A 55 -6.30 2.10 -6.34
CA ALA A 55 -5.35 3.21 -6.37
C ALA A 55 -5.25 3.85 -7.75
N ILE A 56 -5.29 3.05 -8.80
CA ILE A 56 -5.25 3.56 -10.17
C ILE A 56 -6.52 4.35 -10.48
N GLU A 57 -7.68 3.82 -10.13
CA GLU A 57 -8.96 4.51 -10.36
C GLU A 57 -9.01 5.86 -9.67
N HIS A 58 -8.43 5.96 -8.49
CA HIS A 58 -8.40 7.20 -7.72
C HIS A 58 -7.14 8.02 -7.96
N ARG A 59 -6.30 7.60 -8.93
CA ARG A 59 -5.07 8.28 -9.33
C ARG A 59 -4.05 8.47 -8.23
N LEU A 60 -4.07 7.59 -7.23
CA LEU A 60 -3.14 7.67 -6.11
C LEU A 60 -1.71 7.40 -6.54
N VAL A 61 -1.52 6.43 -7.44
CA VAL A 61 -0.20 6.07 -7.95
C VAL A 61 0.43 7.23 -8.68
N ASN A 62 -0.35 7.94 -9.50
CA ASN A 62 0.16 9.05 -10.29
C ASN A 62 0.68 10.18 -9.40
N ARG A 63 0.10 10.38 -8.25
CA ARG A 63 0.55 11.41 -7.31
C ARG A 63 1.92 11.11 -6.74
N LEU A 64 2.26 9.83 -6.58
CA LEU A 64 3.53 9.42 -6.00
C LEU A 64 4.63 9.28 -7.03
N ILE A 65 4.29 8.83 -8.24
CA ILE A 65 5.26 8.58 -9.30
C ILE A 65 5.74 9.88 -9.92
N ARG A 66 4.95 10.90 -9.84
CA ARG A 66 5.34 12.22 -10.26
C ARG A 66 6.08 12.96 -9.17
#